data_2a7af468667077dc7b1ff54b44bc9cc5
#
_entry.id   2a7af468667077dc7b1ff54b44bc9cc5
#
_cell.length_a   1.000
_cell.length_b   1.000
_cell.length_c   1.000
_cell.angle_alpha   90.00
_cell.angle_beta   90.00
_cell.angle_gamma   90.00
#
_symmetry.space_group_name_H-M   'P 1'
#
loop_
_entity.id
_entity.type
_entity.pdbx_description
1 polymer ?
#
loop_
_entity_poly.entity_id
_entity_poly.type
_entity_poly.pdbx_seq_one_letter_code
_entity_poly.pdbx_strand_id
1 'polypeptide(L)'
;VGDALEKADVFIGVSGGTIPEEDVARMAPDAIIFAMANPNPEVHPDVAHRYARVVATGRSDFPNQINNVLVFPGIFRGALAVRATAISEGMKLAAAHAIAELVGDDLSESYVIPSPFDPRVADVVSRAVTETARREGLARRPY
;
A
#
# COMPACT_ATOMS: atom_id res chain seq x y z
N VAL A 1 7.01 10.16 -20.89
CA VAL A 1 6.25 9.22 -20.05
C VAL A 1 5.57 8.18 -20.94
N GLY A 2 4.91 8.60 -22.03
CA GLY A 2 4.17 7.70 -22.92
C GLY A 2 4.97 6.50 -23.44
N ASP A 3 6.22 6.69 -23.83
CA ASP A 3 7.05 5.57 -24.31
C ASP A 3 7.37 4.54 -23.22
N ALA A 4 7.47 4.99 -21.96
CA ALA A 4 7.69 4.10 -20.83
C ALA A 4 6.42 3.31 -20.42
N LEU A 5 5.24 3.85 -20.75
CA LEU A 5 3.96 3.20 -20.47
C LEU A 5 3.55 2.21 -21.55
N GLU A 6 4.19 2.24 -22.72
CA GLU A 6 3.82 1.34 -23.81
C GLU A 6 3.99 -0.14 -23.40
N LYS A 7 2.87 -0.86 -23.36
CA LYS A 7 2.79 -2.27 -22.92
C LYS A 7 3.30 -2.52 -21.49
N ALA A 8 3.35 -1.48 -20.64
CA ALA A 8 3.67 -1.67 -19.23
C ALA A 8 2.53 -2.38 -18.50
N ASP A 9 2.86 -3.38 -17.71
CA ASP A 9 1.90 -4.13 -16.89
C ASP A 9 1.53 -3.38 -15.60
N VAL A 10 2.45 -2.57 -15.07
CA VAL A 10 2.28 -1.88 -13.79
C VAL A 10 2.79 -0.44 -13.90
N PHE A 11 1.98 0.51 -13.43
CA PHE A 11 2.37 1.89 -13.19
C PHE A 11 2.30 2.21 -11.70
N ILE A 12 3.37 2.80 -11.17
CA ILE A 12 3.45 3.30 -9.78
C ILE A 12 3.82 4.77 -9.82
N GLY A 13 2.85 5.64 -9.50
CA GLY A 13 3.01 7.08 -9.43
C GLY A 13 3.29 7.54 -7.98
N VAL A 14 4.40 8.26 -7.78
CA VAL A 14 4.85 8.77 -6.46
C VAL A 14 5.38 10.20 -6.53
N SER A 15 5.26 10.87 -7.67
CA SER A 15 5.93 12.15 -7.91
C SER A 15 4.99 13.33 -8.15
N GLY A 16 3.72 13.08 -8.41
CA GLY A 16 2.77 14.11 -8.82
C GLY A 16 2.84 14.45 -10.32
N GLY A 17 2.04 15.45 -10.72
CA GLY A 17 1.78 15.74 -12.12
C GLY A 17 0.58 14.96 -12.65
N THR A 18 0.28 15.15 -13.93
CA THR A 18 -0.81 14.46 -14.60
C THR A 18 -0.29 13.69 -15.80
N ILE A 19 -0.72 12.44 -15.93
CA ILE A 19 -0.44 11.60 -17.09
C ILE A 19 -1.63 11.71 -18.05
N PRO A 20 -1.40 12.06 -19.32
CA PRO A 20 -2.45 12.12 -20.32
C PRO A 20 -3.13 10.75 -20.52
N GLU A 21 -4.43 10.77 -20.78
CA GLU A 21 -5.21 9.55 -21.01
C GLU A 21 -4.65 8.71 -22.17
N GLU A 22 -4.18 9.35 -23.23
CA GLU A 22 -3.55 8.71 -24.38
C GLU A 22 -2.30 7.89 -24.04
N ASP A 23 -1.56 8.31 -23.00
CA ASP A 23 -0.38 7.57 -22.52
C ASP A 23 -0.83 6.36 -21.67
N VAL A 24 -1.87 6.53 -20.84
CA VAL A 24 -2.45 5.42 -20.06
C VAL A 24 -3.03 4.35 -20.98
N ALA A 25 -3.68 4.75 -22.08
CA ALA A 25 -4.25 3.83 -23.08
C ALA A 25 -3.22 2.93 -23.79
N ARG A 26 -1.92 3.24 -23.67
CA ARG A 26 -0.80 2.46 -24.26
C ARG A 26 -0.33 1.32 -23.36
N MET A 27 -0.80 1.25 -22.12
CA MET A 27 -0.44 0.19 -21.18
C MET A 27 -0.94 -1.18 -21.66
N ALA A 28 -0.41 -2.23 -21.06
CA ALA A 28 -0.84 -3.60 -21.35
C ALA A 28 -2.32 -3.81 -20.96
N PRO A 29 -3.03 -4.74 -21.61
CA PRO A 29 -4.35 -5.17 -21.15
C PRO A 29 -4.26 -5.65 -19.68
N ASP A 30 -5.32 -5.38 -18.91
CA ASP A 30 -5.39 -5.77 -17.49
C ASP A 30 -4.29 -5.16 -16.60
N ALA A 31 -3.73 -4.02 -16.99
CA ALA A 31 -2.68 -3.34 -16.22
C ALA A 31 -3.09 -3.00 -14.78
N ILE A 32 -2.10 -2.74 -13.94
CA ILE A 32 -2.25 -2.28 -12.56
C ILE A 32 -1.77 -0.84 -12.47
N ILE A 33 -2.59 0.06 -11.94
CA ILE A 33 -2.25 1.47 -11.75
C ILE A 33 -2.32 1.84 -10.26
N PHE A 34 -1.19 2.18 -9.67
CA PHE A 34 -1.08 2.77 -8.34
C PHE A 34 -0.67 4.25 -8.49
N ALA A 35 -1.66 5.15 -8.52
CA ALA A 35 -1.46 6.59 -8.62
C ALA A 35 -1.54 7.21 -7.23
N MET A 36 -0.38 7.33 -6.56
CA MET A 36 -0.32 7.61 -5.12
C MET A 36 0.01 9.07 -4.79
N ALA A 37 0.15 9.96 -5.77
CA ALA A 37 0.34 11.38 -5.50
C ALA A 37 -0.88 11.97 -4.77
N ASN A 38 -0.61 12.86 -3.83
CA ASN A 38 -1.62 13.50 -3.00
C ASN A 38 -1.46 15.04 -3.06
N PRO A 39 -2.53 15.84 -3.22
CA PRO A 39 -3.94 15.45 -3.21
C PRO A 39 -4.49 14.93 -4.56
N ASN A 40 -3.79 15.19 -5.67
CA ASN A 40 -4.23 14.80 -6.99
C ASN A 40 -3.39 13.62 -7.49
N PRO A 41 -4.01 12.45 -7.73
CA PRO A 41 -3.30 11.30 -8.30
C PRO A 41 -2.83 11.61 -9.73
N GLU A 42 -1.75 10.98 -10.16
CA GLU A 42 -1.17 11.17 -11.49
C GLU A 42 -2.14 10.80 -12.61
N VAL A 43 -3.00 9.82 -12.35
CA VAL A 43 -4.10 9.40 -13.23
C VAL A 43 -5.38 9.43 -12.42
N HIS A 44 -6.39 10.14 -12.91
CA HIS A 44 -7.69 10.14 -12.24
C HIS A 44 -8.30 8.73 -12.27
N PRO A 45 -8.88 8.22 -11.15
CA PRO A 45 -9.41 6.86 -11.10
C PRO A 45 -10.41 6.52 -12.20
N ASP A 46 -11.32 7.44 -12.57
CA ASP A 46 -12.28 7.23 -13.65
C ASP A 46 -11.62 7.04 -15.03
N VAL A 47 -10.46 7.64 -15.23
CA VAL A 47 -9.65 7.42 -16.45
C VAL A 47 -8.91 6.09 -16.34
N ALA A 48 -8.26 5.84 -15.21
CA ALA A 48 -7.48 4.62 -14.98
C ALA A 48 -8.33 3.35 -15.15
N HIS A 49 -9.57 3.33 -14.63
CA HIS A 49 -10.48 2.18 -14.74
C HIS A 49 -10.94 1.84 -16.16
N ARG A 50 -10.69 2.70 -17.15
CA ARG A 50 -10.98 2.37 -18.55
C ARG A 50 -9.92 1.45 -19.17
N TYR A 51 -8.71 1.46 -18.61
CA TYR A 51 -7.52 0.82 -19.20
C TYR A 51 -6.84 -0.17 -18.27
N ALA A 52 -7.08 -0.09 -16.96
CA ALA A 52 -6.45 -0.94 -15.98
C ALA A 52 -7.48 -1.78 -15.23
N ARG A 53 -7.08 -2.99 -14.91
CA ARG A 53 -7.89 -3.94 -14.14
C ARG A 53 -7.88 -3.61 -12.64
N VAL A 54 -6.73 -3.23 -12.11
CA VAL A 54 -6.57 -2.83 -10.71
C VAL A 54 -6.14 -1.38 -10.64
N VAL A 55 -6.90 -0.57 -9.92
CA VAL A 55 -6.59 0.84 -9.68
C VAL A 55 -6.59 1.09 -8.18
N ALA A 56 -5.51 1.72 -7.68
CA ALA A 56 -5.41 2.15 -6.30
C ALA A 56 -4.83 3.57 -6.21
N THR A 57 -5.37 4.38 -5.30
CA THR A 57 -4.93 5.76 -5.09
C THR A 57 -4.98 6.13 -3.61
N GLY A 58 -4.48 7.32 -3.25
CA GLY A 58 -4.64 7.87 -1.90
C GLY A 58 -6.05 8.37 -1.57
N ARG A 59 -6.97 8.43 -2.53
CA ARG A 59 -8.31 8.98 -2.34
C ARG A 59 -9.22 8.02 -1.58
N SER A 60 -10.01 8.59 -0.65
CA SER A 60 -10.95 7.83 0.19
C SER A 60 -12.32 7.58 -0.46
N ASP A 61 -12.59 8.25 -1.58
CA ASP A 61 -13.86 8.15 -2.33
C ASP A 61 -13.82 7.09 -3.45
N PHE A 62 -12.70 6.36 -3.57
CA PHE A 62 -12.52 5.25 -4.51
C PHE A 62 -12.09 3.97 -3.78
N PRO A 63 -12.34 2.78 -4.37
CA PRO A 63 -11.80 1.52 -3.89
C PRO A 63 -10.27 1.52 -3.80
N ASN A 64 -9.71 0.59 -3.04
CA ASN A 64 -8.26 0.40 -2.90
C ASN A 64 -7.54 1.67 -2.42
N GLN A 65 -8.04 2.30 -1.34
CA GLN A 65 -7.37 3.46 -0.77
C GLN A 65 -6.01 3.08 -0.17
N ILE A 66 -4.92 3.53 -0.78
CA ILE A 66 -3.56 3.41 -0.24
C ILE A 66 -3.31 4.60 0.68
N ASN A 67 -3.28 4.34 1.99
CA ASN A 67 -3.10 5.39 2.99
C ASN A 67 -2.14 4.93 4.09
N ASN A 68 -1.21 5.79 4.46
CA ASN A 68 -0.26 5.55 5.56
C ASN A 68 -0.94 5.24 6.91
N VAL A 69 -2.19 5.64 7.10
CA VAL A 69 -2.96 5.35 8.32
C VAL A 69 -3.10 3.84 8.57
N LEU A 70 -3.00 3.01 7.55
CA LEU A 70 -3.01 1.54 7.69
C LEU A 70 -1.84 1.03 8.54
N VAL A 71 -0.69 1.66 8.45
CA VAL A 71 0.52 1.16 9.12
C VAL A 71 0.82 1.90 10.43
N PHE A 72 0.55 3.20 10.52
CA PHE A 72 1.04 4.02 11.62
C PHE A 72 0.59 3.60 13.01
N PRO A 73 -0.68 3.33 13.30
CA PRO A 73 -1.03 2.91 14.65
C PRO A 73 -0.34 1.61 15.05
N GLY A 74 -0.33 0.63 14.15
CA GLY A 74 0.23 -0.69 14.40
C GLY A 74 1.74 -0.69 14.56
N ILE A 75 2.47 -0.02 13.66
CA ILE A 75 3.95 -0.04 13.67
C ILE A 75 4.50 0.62 14.94
N PHE A 76 3.94 1.74 15.37
CA PHE A 76 4.37 2.39 16.62
C PHE A 76 3.96 1.59 17.85
N ARG A 77 2.74 1.06 17.87
CA ARG A 77 2.27 0.21 18.96
C ARG A 77 3.19 -1.01 19.15
N GLY A 78 3.55 -1.69 18.06
CA GLY A 78 4.43 -2.86 18.10
C GLY A 78 5.85 -2.51 18.54
N ALA A 79 6.42 -1.45 17.99
CA ALA A 79 7.77 -1.01 18.35
C ALA A 79 7.86 -0.55 19.82
N LEU A 80 6.88 0.21 20.29
CA LEU A 80 6.84 0.70 21.67
C LEU A 80 6.58 -0.42 22.69
N ALA A 81 5.77 -1.42 22.36
CA ALA A 81 5.47 -2.53 23.24
C ALA A 81 6.75 -3.29 23.68
N VAL A 82 7.70 -3.44 22.79
CA VAL A 82 8.99 -4.09 23.06
C VAL A 82 10.14 -3.10 23.30
N ARG A 83 9.83 -1.80 23.33
CA ARG A 83 10.84 -0.73 23.43
C ARG A 83 11.95 -0.91 22.38
N ALA A 84 11.56 -1.11 21.13
CA ALA A 84 12.51 -1.28 20.04
C ALA A 84 13.48 -0.09 19.95
N THR A 85 14.74 -0.37 19.66
CA THR A 85 15.79 0.64 19.51
C THR A 85 15.66 1.44 18.21
N ALA A 86 15.03 0.85 17.20
CA ALA A 86 14.78 1.43 15.90
C ALA A 86 13.59 0.73 15.23
N ILE A 87 13.02 1.37 14.20
CA ILE A 87 12.10 0.72 13.25
C ILE A 87 12.93 0.33 12.03
N SER A 88 13.22 -0.96 11.90
CA SER A 88 14.04 -1.52 10.82
C SER A 88 13.28 -1.68 9.50
N GLU A 89 14.01 -1.89 8.40
CA GLU A 89 13.41 -2.27 7.12
C GLU A 89 12.64 -3.59 7.24
N GLY A 90 13.16 -4.57 8.00
CA GLY A 90 12.45 -5.82 8.25
C GLY A 90 11.12 -5.63 8.96
N MET A 91 11.04 -4.71 9.92
CA MET A 91 9.78 -4.36 10.59
C MET A 91 8.78 -3.70 9.63
N LYS A 92 9.26 -2.84 8.73
CA LYS A 92 8.40 -2.22 7.69
C LYS A 92 7.87 -3.25 6.69
N LEU A 93 8.72 -4.16 6.24
CA LEU A 93 8.31 -5.26 5.36
C LEU A 93 7.32 -6.20 6.04
N ALA A 94 7.55 -6.56 7.30
CA ALA A 94 6.64 -7.39 8.06
C ALA A 94 5.24 -6.73 8.22
N ALA A 95 5.22 -5.41 8.44
CA ALA A 95 3.97 -4.66 8.47
C ALA A 95 3.23 -4.69 7.12
N ALA A 96 3.95 -4.51 6.01
CA ALA A 96 3.36 -4.58 4.67
C ALA A 96 2.78 -5.97 4.36
N HIS A 97 3.50 -7.04 4.70
CA HIS A 97 3.00 -8.41 4.56
C HIS A 97 1.76 -8.66 5.41
N ALA A 98 1.76 -8.23 6.67
CA ALA A 98 0.60 -8.40 7.56
C ALA A 98 -0.65 -7.68 7.03
N ILE A 99 -0.49 -6.51 6.42
CA ILE A 99 -1.60 -5.79 5.77
C ILE A 99 -2.10 -6.55 4.53
N ALA A 100 -1.19 -7.04 3.68
CA ALA A 100 -1.54 -7.77 2.48
C ALA A 100 -2.25 -9.11 2.81
N GLU A 101 -1.74 -9.86 3.78
CA GLU A 101 -2.31 -11.13 4.22
C GLU A 101 -3.72 -10.96 4.83
N LEU A 102 -4.04 -9.80 5.38
CA LEU A 102 -5.36 -9.52 5.94
C LEU A 102 -6.48 -9.50 4.89
N VAL A 103 -6.15 -9.22 3.64
CA VAL A 103 -7.07 -9.30 2.50
C VAL A 103 -7.53 -10.74 2.27
N GLY A 104 -6.60 -11.72 2.37
CA GLY A 104 -6.90 -13.14 2.29
C GLY A 104 -7.70 -13.54 1.05
N ASP A 105 -8.73 -14.36 1.28
CA ASP A 105 -9.59 -14.90 0.22
C ASP A 105 -10.54 -13.86 -0.40
N ASP A 106 -10.66 -12.67 0.21
CA ASP A 106 -11.50 -11.57 -0.31
C ASP A 106 -10.79 -10.78 -1.43
N LEU A 107 -9.57 -11.18 -1.82
CA LEU A 107 -8.79 -10.51 -2.86
C LEU A 107 -9.57 -10.37 -4.16
N SER A 108 -9.73 -9.14 -4.62
CA SER A 108 -10.42 -8.80 -5.86
C SER A 108 -9.85 -7.52 -6.47
N GLU A 109 -10.24 -7.19 -7.69
CA GLU A 109 -9.81 -5.97 -8.39
C GLU A 109 -10.11 -4.68 -7.59
N SER A 110 -11.21 -4.68 -6.83
CA SER A 110 -11.64 -3.56 -5.99
C SER A 110 -11.27 -3.70 -4.51
N TYR A 111 -10.57 -4.77 -4.12
CA TYR A 111 -10.15 -5.03 -2.74
C TYR A 111 -8.78 -5.69 -2.70
N VAL A 112 -7.72 -4.92 -3.01
CA VAL A 112 -6.31 -5.36 -2.93
C VAL A 112 -5.63 -4.93 -1.63
N ILE A 113 -6.28 -4.08 -0.86
CA ILE A 113 -5.79 -3.54 0.41
C ILE A 113 -6.98 -3.38 1.36
N PRO A 114 -6.84 -3.68 2.68
CA PRO A 114 -7.95 -3.54 3.62
C PRO A 114 -8.36 -2.07 3.79
N SER A 115 -9.59 -1.86 4.25
CA SER A 115 -10.06 -0.53 4.59
C SER A 115 -9.22 0.09 5.70
N PRO A 116 -8.89 1.39 5.64
CA PRO A 116 -8.27 2.11 6.75
C PRO A 116 -9.05 2.06 8.07
N PHE A 117 -10.32 1.74 8.02
CA PHE A 117 -11.21 1.59 9.18
C PHE A 117 -11.35 0.15 9.67
N ASP A 118 -10.66 -0.81 9.07
CA ASP A 118 -10.67 -2.18 9.55
C ASP A 118 -9.93 -2.29 10.90
N PRO A 119 -10.63 -2.62 11.99
CA PRO A 119 -10.03 -2.64 13.33
C PRO A 119 -8.94 -3.70 13.49
N ARG A 120 -8.89 -4.70 12.61
CA ARG A 120 -7.90 -5.78 12.66
C ARG A 120 -6.51 -5.31 12.24
N VAL A 121 -6.42 -4.28 11.38
CA VAL A 121 -5.16 -3.82 10.77
C VAL A 121 -4.12 -3.46 11.84
N ALA A 122 -4.48 -2.63 12.81
CA ALA A 122 -3.54 -2.19 13.84
C ALA A 122 -3.00 -3.36 14.68
N ASP A 123 -3.82 -4.38 14.93
CA ASP A 123 -3.42 -5.55 15.72
C ASP A 123 -2.46 -6.47 14.95
N VAL A 124 -2.74 -6.78 13.68
CA VAL A 124 -1.87 -7.64 12.87
C VAL A 124 -0.54 -6.98 12.60
N VAL A 125 -0.54 -5.68 12.27
CA VAL A 125 0.70 -4.89 12.07
C VAL A 125 1.52 -4.83 13.36
N SER A 126 0.88 -4.53 14.50
CA SER A 126 1.58 -4.46 15.79
C SER A 126 2.24 -5.78 16.16
N ARG A 127 1.57 -6.90 15.93
CA ARG A 127 2.11 -8.25 16.17
C ARG A 127 3.32 -8.52 15.28
N ALA A 128 3.19 -8.34 13.97
CA ALA A 128 4.25 -8.58 13.00
C ALA A 128 5.51 -7.74 13.31
N VAL A 129 5.33 -6.47 13.66
CA VAL A 129 6.42 -5.55 14.04
C VAL A 129 7.09 -6.00 15.34
N THR A 130 6.32 -6.37 16.36
CA THR A 130 6.83 -6.86 17.64
C THR A 130 7.67 -8.12 17.47
N GLU A 131 7.19 -9.10 16.72
CA GLU A 131 7.88 -10.36 16.45
C GLU A 131 9.17 -10.13 15.67
N THR A 132 9.14 -9.25 14.67
CA THR A 132 10.33 -8.91 13.89
C THR A 132 11.35 -8.16 14.71
N ALA A 133 10.94 -7.20 15.55
CA ALA A 133 11.87 -6.50 16.45
C ALA A 133 12.60 -7.46 17.41
N ARG A 134 11.90 -8.49 17.90
CA ARG A 134 12.52 -9.55 18.74
C ARG A 134 13.50 -10.39 17.95
N ARG A 135 13.11 -10.86 16.76
CA ARG A 135 13.94 -11.69 15.88
C ARG A 135 15.22 -10.98 15.46
N GLU A 136 15.18 -9.66 15.26
CA GLU A 136 16.31 -8.83 14.87
C GLU A 136 17.15 -8.34 16.06
N GLY A 137 16.79 -8.69 17.29
CA GLY A 137 17.51 -8.26 18.49
C GLY A 137 17.35 -6.77 18.82
N LEU A 138 16.33 -6.11 18.26
CA LEU A 138 16.06 -4.69 18.49
C LEU A 138 15.19 -4.43 19.72
N ALA A 139 14.57 -5.46 20.28
CA ALA A 139 13.70 -5.36 21.43
C ALA A 139 14.49 -5.21 22.73
N ARG A 140 14.27 -4.13 23.50
CA ARG A 140 14.77 -3.98 24.86
C ARG A 140 13.93 -4.71 25.90
N ARG A 141 12.69 -5.06 25.54
CA ARG A 141 11.80 -5.95 26.30
C ARG A 141 11.51 -7.16 25.45
N PRO A 142 12.26 -8.27 25.62
CA PRO A 142 12.08 -9.47 24.82
C PRO A 142 10.81 -10.27 25.19
N TYR A 143 10.21 -10.00 26.38
CA TYR A 143 9.02 -10.69 26.91
C TYR A 143 7.90 -9.72 27.25
#